data_0f740343efb3a9db7c0a5cc041670f7c
#
_entry.id   0f740343efb3a9db7c0a5cc041670f7c
#
_cell.length_a   1.000
_cell.length_b   1.000
_cell.length_c   1.000
_cell.angle_alpha   90.00
_cell.angle_beta   90.00
_cell.angle_gamma   90.00
#
_symmetry.space_group_name_H-M   'P 1'
#
loop_
_entity.id
_entity.type
_entity.pdbx_description
1 polymer ?
#
loop_
_entity_poly.entity_id
_entity_poly.type
_entity_poly.pdbx_seq_one_letter_code
_entity_poly.pdbx_strand_id
1 'polypeptide(L)'
;MAKSTARSRSRVKAFLIIGLCLPIGAVLFLWLLEMPDVSALRTTNPTVTALMEARQTQAEAKGRTIERHWTWVPLSRISPSLRQAVVAGEDASFFTHEGFDWEGIKDAALYNFEAGELKRGGSTITQQLAKNLY
;
A
#
# COMPACT_ATOMS: atom_id res chain seq x y z
N MET A 1 33.87 -26.66 -34.66
CA MET A 1 32.93 -25.54 -34.96
C MET A 1 31.83 -25.32 -33.92
N ALA A 2 31.44 -26.23 -33.04
CA ALA A 2 30.32 -26.10 -32.08
C ALA A 2 30.54 -25.11 -30.88
N LYS A 3 31.78 -24.83 -30.45
CA LYS A 3 32.08 -23.94 -29.32
C LYS A 3 31.81 -22.45 -29.60
N SER A 4 31.87 -22.01 -30.87
CA SER A 4 31.67 -20.60 -31.24
C SER A 4 30.19 -20.17 -31.14
N THR A 5 29.27 -21.04 -31.54
CA THR A 5 27.83 -20.73 -31.51
C THR A 5 27.23 -20.70 -30.12
N ALA A 6 27.74 -21.50 -29.19
CA ALA A 6 27.31 -21.51 -27.78
C ALA A 6 27.71 -20.17 -27.04
N ARG A 7 28.91 -19.65 -27.30
CA ARG A 7 29.41 -18.40 -26.74
C ARG A 7 28.66 -17.17 -27.27
N SER A 8 28.23 -17.20 -28.54
CA SER A 8 27.42 -16.12 -29.14
C SER A 8 26.01 -16.10 -28.53
N ARG A 9 25.35 -17.25 -28.38
CA ARG A 9 24.01 -17.35 -27.77
C ARG A 9 24.00 -16.93 -26.30
N SER A 10 25.08 -17.19 -25.55
CA SER A 10 25.21 -16.76 -24.16
C SER A 10 25.32 -15.23 -24.07
N ARG A 11 26.10 -14.60 -24.93
CA ARG A 11 26.22 -13.12 -24.99
C ARG A 11 24.90 -12.44 -25.36
N VAL A 12 24.20 -12.95 -26.34
CA VAL A 12 22.87 -12.41 -26.75
C VAL A 12 21.87 -12.51 -25.57
N LYS A 13 21.82 -13.65 -24.89
CA LYS A 13 20.98 -13.77 -23.68
C LYS A 13 21.36 -12.80 -22.59
N ALA A 14 22.66 -12.58 -22.34
CA ALA A 14 23.13 -11.60 -21.36
C ALA A 14 22.72 -10.16 -21.74
N PHE A 15 22.86 -9.79 -23.00
CA PHE A 15 22.41 -8.47 -23.48
C PHE A 15 20.89 -8.27 -23.38
N LEU A 16 20.10 -9.30 -23.64
CA LEU A 16 18.64 -9.26 -23.48
C LEU A 16 18.24 -9.09 -22.00
N ILE A 17 18.90 -9.83 -21.11
CA ILE A 17 18.65 -9.72 -19.65
C ILE A 17 19.03 -8.32 -19.16
N ILE A 18 20.21 -7.83 -19.51
CA ILE A 18 20.67 -6.48 -19.12
C ILE A 18 19.73 -5.41 -19.71
N GLY A 19 19.36 -5.55 -20.98
CA GLY A 19 18.44 -4.63 -21.65
C GLY A 19 17.04 -4.59 -21.05
N LEU A 20 16.62 -5.67 -20.39
CA LEU A 20 15.34 -5.72 -19.66
C LEU A 20 15.48 -5.24 -18.20
N CYS A 21 16.55 -5.64 -17.52
CA CYS A 21 16.74 -5.31 -16.09
C CYS A 21 17.10 -3.84 -15.85
N LEU A 22 17.85 -3.21 -16.77
CA LEU A 22 18.24 -1.80 -16.61
C LEU A 22 17.04 -0.84 -16.59
N PRO A 23 16.09 -0.86 -17.54
CA PRO A 23 14.93 0.03 -17.49
C PRO A 23 14.04 -0.27 -16.29
N ILE A 24 13.86 -1.53 -15.91
CA ILE A 24 13.09 -1.90 -14.70
C ILE A 24 13.78 -1.34 -13.45
N GLY A 25 15.10 -1.51 -13.34
CA GLY A 25 15.88 -0.95 -12.24
C GLY A 25 15.82 0.58 -12.19
N ALA A 26 15.87 1.25 -13.33
CA ALA A 26 15.74 2.71 -13.42
C ALA A 26 14.33 3.18 -12.97
N VAL A 27 13.28 2.51 -13.41
CA VAL A 27 11.91 2.83 -13.00
C VAL A 27 11.72 2.63 -11.50
N LEU A 28 12.21 1.52 -10.94
CA LEU A 28 12.16 1.25 -9.50
C LEU A 28 12.97 2.29 -8.71
N PHE A 29 14.14 2.68 -9.22
CA PHE A 29 14.96 3.71 -8.60
C PHE A 29 14.28 5.08 -8.58
N LEU A 30 13.69 5.50 -9.70
CA LEU A 30 12.91 6.74 -9.78
C LEU A 30 11.73 6.71 -8.82
N TRP A 31 11.02 5.58 -8.74
CA TRP A 31 9.91 5.40 -7.82
C TRP A 31 10.34 5.49 -6.35
N LEU A 32 11.53 4.97 -5.99
CA LEU A 32 12.10 5.11 -4.65
C LEU A 32 12.45 6.58 -4.30
N LEU A 33 12.82 7.39 -5.29
CA LEU A 33 13.09 8.83 -5.08
C LEU A 33 11.81 9.64 -4.79
N GLU A 34 10.65 9.15 -5.21
CA GLU A 34 9.35 9.78 -4.97
C GLU A 34 8.68 9.32 -3.67
N MET A 35 9.37 8.48 -2.86
CA MET A 35 8.81 8.04 -1.59
C MET A 35 8.59 9.22 -0.65
N PRO A 36 7.38 9.40 -0.12
CA PRO A 36 7.08 10.51 0.79
C PRO A 36 7.86 10.38 2.09
N ASP A 37 8.32 11.52 2.61
CA ASP A 37 8.91 11.57 3.95
C ASP A 37 7.81 11.43 5.01
N VAL A 38 7.80 10.28 5.66
CA VAL A 38 6.84 9.95 6.73
C VAL A 38 7.32 10.40 8.11
N SER A 39 8.52 10.98 8.24
CA SER A 39 9.13 11.34 9.53
C SER A 39 8.29 12.35 10.31
N ALA A 40 7.68 13.30 9.61
CA ALA A 40 6.83 14.33 10.19
C ALA A 40 5.58 13.75 10.87
N LEU A 41 5.08 12.60 10.42
CA LEU A 41 3.89 11.96 11.00
C LEU A 41 4.10 11.43 12.43
N ARG A 42 5.34 11.35 12.89
CA ARG A 42 5.65 10.95 14.28
C ARG A 42 5.24 12.01 15.30
N THR A 43 5.20 13.27 14.89
CA THR A 43 5.00 14.42 15.80
C THR A 43 3.86 15.33 15.37
N THR A 44 3.48 15.28 14.10
CA THR A 44 2.50 16.22 13.55
C THR A 44 1.41 15.46 12.80
N ASN A 45 0.16 15.73 13.16
CA ASN A 45 -0.96 15.16 12.43
C ASN A 45 -1.14 15.89 11.08
N PRO A 46 -1.43 15.17 9.98
CA PRO A 46 -1.68 15.80 8.69
C PRO A 46 -2.95 16.65 8.74
N THR A 47 -2.91 17.83 8.14
CA THR A 47 -4.07 18.71 8.03
C THR A 47 -5.00 18.28 6.89
N VAL A 48 -4.43 17.70 5.84
CA VAL A 48 -5.14 17.18 4.67
C VAL A 48 -4.51 15.86 4.29
N THR A 49 -5.31 14.89 3.87
CA THR A 49 -4.85 13.60 3.38
C THR A 49 -5.24 13.42 1.91
N ALA A 50 -4.55 12.55 1.18
CA ALA A 50 -4.89 12.25 -0.22
C ALA A 50 -6.35 11.79 -0.37
N LEU A 51 -6.87 11.02 0.58
CA LEU A 51 -8.28 10.61 0.58
C LEU A 51 -9.23 11.81 0.71
N MET A 52 -8.88 12.80 1.56
CA MET A 52 -9.70 14.02 1.70
C MET A 52 -9.73 14.83 0.40
N GLU A 53 -8.59 14.96 -0.27
CA GLU A 53 -8.47 15.66 -1.55
C GLU A 53 -9.24 14.92 -2.64
N ALA A 54 -9.08 13.61 -2.75
CA ALA A 54 -9.79 12.80 -3.73
C ALA A 54 -11.31 12.90 -3.57
N ARG A 55 -11.81 12.89 -2.33
CA ARG A 55 -13.26 13.05 -2.06
C ARG A 55 -13.75 14.46 -2.39
N GLN A 56 -12.95 15.47 -2.12
CA GLN A 56 -13.27 16.85 -2.48
C GLN A 56 -13.40 16.99 -4.02
N THR A 57 -12.40 16.55 -4.76
CA THR A 57 -12.38 16.58 -6.22
C THR A 57 -13.57 15.80 -6.82
N GLN A 58 -13.88 14.62 -6.25
CA GLN A 58 -15.02 13.84 -6.68
C GLN A 58 -16.36 14.54 -6.43
N ALA A 59 -16.49 15.28 -5.33
CA ALA A 59 -17.71 16.02 -5.03
C ALA A 59 -17.85 17.22 -5.98
N GLU A 60 -16.79 17.97 -6.20
CA GLU A 60 -16.75 19.11 -7.13
C GLU A 60 -17.10 18.69 -8.56
N ALA A 61 -16.59 17.56 -9.03
CA ALA A 61 -16.96 16.98 -10.32
C ALA A 61 -18.45 16.64 -10.44
N LYS A 62 -19.13 16.45 -9.30
CA LYS A 62 -20.60 16.20 -9.21
C LYS A 62 -21.39 17.48 -8.86
N GLY A 63 -20.77 18.67 -8.92
CA GLY A 63 -21.38 19.94 -8.55
C GLY A 63 -21.77 20.05 -7.07
N ARG A 64 -21.10 19.30 -6.19
CA ARG A 64 -21.36 19.31 -4.74
C ARG A 64 -20.16 19.87 -3.99
N THR A 65 -20.40 20.58 -2.88
CA THR A 65 -19.37 21.02 -1.94
C THR A 65 -19.39 20.10 -0.73
N ILE A 66 -18.20 19.66 -0.29
CA ILE A 66 -18.04 18.93 0.97
C ILE A 66 -17.49 19.88 2.02
N GLU A 67 -18.22 20.06 3.11
CA GLU A 67 -17.72 20.72 4.29
C GLU A 67 -16.97 19.70 5.16
N ARG A 68 -15.73 20.00 5.53
CA ARG A 68 -14.89 19.08 6.30
C ARG A 68 -15.03 19.38 7.79
N HIS A 69 -15.61 18.43 8.53
CA HIS A 69 -15.68 18.47 9.99
C HIS A 69 -14.88 17.32 10.58
N TRP A 70 -13.74 17.61 11.17
CA TRP A 70 -12.92 16.62 11.85
C TRP A 70 -12.12 17.26 12.99
N THR A 71 -11.85 16.50 14.03
CA THR A 71 -11.10 16.95 15.19
C THR A 71 -10.11 15.87 15.59
N TRP A 72 -8.85 16.23 15.65
CA TRP A 72 -7.82 15.37 16.20
C TRP A 72 -7.98 15.24 17.70
N VAL A 73 -8.00 14.01 18.19
CA VAL A 73 -7.99 13.69 19.61
C VAL A 73 -6.83 12.74 19.92
N PRO A 74 -6.13 12.90 21.04
CA PRO A 74 -5.07 11.96 21.42
C PRO A 74 -5.65 10.56 21.64
N LEU A 75 -4.87 9.53 21.32
CA LEU A 75 -5.30 8.13 21.44
C LEU A 75 -5.79 7.78 22.86
N SER A 76 -5.24 8.43 23.89
CA SER A 76 -5.67 8.27 25.28
C SER A 76 -7.12 8.70 25.55
N ARG A 77 -7.70 9.55 24.70
CA ARG A 77 -9.10 9.99 24.78
C ARG A 77 -10.06 9.11 24.00
N ILE A 78 -9.55 8.12 23.27
CA ILE A 78 -10.35 7.12 22.58
C ILE A 78 -10.51 5.92 23.51
N SER A 79 -11.75 5.47 23.71
CA SER A 79 -12.03 4.37 24.65
C SER A 79 -11.21 3.11 24.29
N PRO A 80 -10.70 2.37 25.28
CA PRO A 80 -9.99 1.11 25.03
C PRO A 80 -10.82 0.13 24.21
N SER A 81 -12.11 0.01 24.51
CA SER A 81 -13.04 -0.88 23.80
C SER A 81 -13.15 -0.53 22.30
N LEU A 82 -13.21 0.77 21.95
CA LEU A 82 -13.24 1.18 20.55
C LEU A 82 -11.94 0.84 19.83
N ARG A 83 -10.79 1.08 20.48
CA ARG A 83 -9.48 0.72 19.91
C ARG A 83 -9.36 -0.79 19.66
N GLN A 84 -9.80 -1.60 20.61
CA GLN A 84 -9.83 -3.06 20.48
C GLN A 84 -10.80 -3.52 19.39
N ALA A 85 -11.98 -2.93 19.30
CA ALA A 85 -12.96 -3.26 18.27
C ALA A 85 -12.42 -2.95 16.85
N VAL A 86 -11.75 -1.81 16.67
CA VAL A 86 -11.12 -1.47 15.38
C VAL A 86 -10.04 -2.48 15.02
N VAL A 87 -9.12 -2.79 15.94
CA VAL A 87 -8.07 -3.78 15.69
C VAL A 87 -8.67 -5.14 15.38
N ALA A 88 -9.63 -5.62 16.17
CA ALA A 88 -10.26 -6.92 15.94
C ALA A 88 -11.03 -7.01 14.63
N GLY A 89 -11.63 -5.90 14.18
CA GLY A 89 -12.44 -5.88 12.96
C GLY A 89 -11.64 -5.66 11.68
N GLU A 90 -10.57 -4.84 11.75
CA GLU A 90 -9.81 -4.45 10.57
C GLU A 90 -8.50 -5.24 10.40
N ASP A 91 -7.87 -5.63 11.51
CA ASP A 91 -6.53 -6.21 11.49
C ASP A 91 -6.25 -6.93 12.83
N ALA A 92 -6.81 -8.12 13.00
CA ALA A 92 -6.74 -8.87 14.26
C ALA A 92 -5.29 -9.21 14.68
N SER A 93 -4.36 -9.27 13.73
CA SER A 93 -2.94 -9.54 13.92
C SER A 93 -2.05 -8.28 13.96
N PHE A 94 -2.63 -7.08 14.09
CA PHE A 94 -1.94 -5.78 14.02
C PHE A 94 -0.67 -5.67 14.86
N PHE A 95 -0.64 -6.29 16.03
CA PHE A 95 0.51 -6.26 16.95
C PHE A 95 1.55 -7.36 16.68
N THR A 96 1.35 -8.22 15.70
CA THR A 96 2.21 -9.39 15.44
C THR A 96 2.96 -9.30 14.10
N HIS A 97 2.61 -8.35 13.22
CA HIS A 97 3.28 -8.10 11.95
C HIS A 97 3.87 -6.69 11.86
N GLU A 98 4.76 -6.46 10.90
CA GLU A 98 5.45 -5.18 10.66
C GLU A 98 4.85 -4.41 9.46
N GLY A 99 3.53 -4.28 9.40
CA GLY A 99 2.82 -3.51 8.37
C GLY A 99 2.12 -4.35 7.32
N PHE A 100 2.59 -5.57 7.03
CA PHE A 100 1.95 -6.52 6.12
C PHE A 100 1.67 -7.83 6.86
N ASP A 101 0.42 -8.27 6.85
CA ASP A 101 0.02 -9.59 7.31
C ASP A 101 -0.01 -10.57 6.12
N TRP A 102 1.12 -11.22 5.85
CA TRP A 102 1.26 -12.14 4.74
C TRP A 102 0.36 -13.37 4.87
N GLU A 103 0.13 -13.85 6.09
CA GLU A 103 -0.78 -14.97 6.36
C GLU A 103 -2.22 -14.55 6.10
N GLY A 104 -2.64 -13.40 6.64
CA GLY A 104 -3.97 -12.86 6.40
C GLY A 104 -4.26 -12.57 4.93
N ILE A 105 -3.28 -12.08 4.17
CA ILE A 105 -3.39 -11.88 2.71
C ILE A 105 -3.61 -13.22 2.00
N LYS A 106 -2.83 -14.24 2.34
CA LYS A 106 -2.95 -15.59 1.77
C LYS A 106 -4.31 -16.21 2.09
N ASP A 107 -4.74 -16.12 3.32
CA ASP A 107 -6.03 -16.67 3.77
C ASP A 107 -7.21 -15.97 3.10
N ALA A 108 -7.14 -14.64 2.96
CA ALA A 108 -8.14 -13.89 2.23
C ALA A 108 -8.18 -14.28 0.74
N ALA A 109 -7.03 -14.47 0.12
CA ALA A 109 -6.94 -14.90 -1.28
C ALA A 109 -7.54 -16.30 -1.50
N LEU A 110 -7.22 -17.26 -0.63
CA LEU A 110 -7.76 -18.61 -0.68
C LEU A 110 -9.28 -18.61 -0.47
N TYR A 111 -9.75 -17.89 0.54
CA TYR A 111 -11.18 -17.77 0.82
C TYR A 111 -11.96 -17.19 -0.38
N ASN A 112 -11.45 -16.11 -0.98
CA ASN A 112 -12.08 -15.48 -2.13
C ASN A 112 -12.05 -16.38 -3.36
N PHE A 113 -10.97 -17.14 -3.55
CA PHE A 113 -10.87 -18.11 -4.64
C PHE A 113 -11.92 -19.23 -4.50
N GLU A 114 -12.08 -19.79 -3.30
CA GLU A 114 -13.09 -20.82 -3.01
C GLU A 114 -14.52 -20.28 -3.11
N ALA A 115 -14.75 -19.03 -2.66
CA ALA A 115 -16.06 -18.38 -2.74
C ALA A 115 -16.43 -17.95 -4.16
N GLY A 116 -15.47 -17.84 -5.10
CA GLY A 116 -15.68 -17.32 -6.46
C GLY A 116 -15.98 -15.83 -6.51
N GLU A 117 -15.79 -15.08 -5.40
CA GLU A 117 -16.07 -13.65 -5.29
C GLU A 117 -15.16 -12.99 -4.24
N LEU A 118 -14.97 -11.66 -4.34
CA LEU A 118 -14.16 -10.88 -3.40
C LEU A 118 -14.98 -10.52 -2.15
N LYS A 119 -14.95 -11.39 -1.13
CA LYS A 119 -15.65 -11.20 0.14
C LYS A 119 -14.76 -10.75 1.28
N ARG A 120 -13.51 -11.22 1.31
CA ARG A 120 -12.58 -10.98 2.41
C ARG A 120 -11.42 -10.11 1.96
N GLY A 121 -11.17 -9.02 2.68
CA GLY A 121 -9.98 -8.18 2.52
C GLY A 121 -8.79 -8.75 3.29
N GLY A 122 -7.57 -8.53 2.78
CA GLY A 122 -6.32 -8.86 3.46
C GLY A 122 -5.49 -7.61 3.76
N SER A 123 -6.13 -6.43 3.81
CA SER A 123 -5.42 -5.16 4.07
C SER A 123 -5.24 -4.94 5.56
N THR A 124 -4.04 -4.57 5.98
CA THR A 124 -3.75 -4.18 7.36
C THR A 124 -4.13 -2.72 7.64
N ILE A 125 -4.26 -2.35 8.92
CA ILE A 125 -4.46 -0.95 9.35
C ILE A 125 -3.33 -0.06 8.82
N THR A 126 -2.08 -0.54 8.84
CA THR A 126 -0.91 0.19 8.31
C THR A 126 -1.05 0.49 6.82
N GLN A 127 -1.46 -0.49 6.02
CA GLN A 127 -1.69 -0.31 4.58
C GLN A 127 -2.86 0.64 4.30
N GLN A 128 -3.95 0.54 5.07
CA GLN A 128 -5.09 1.45 4.96
C GLN A 128 -4.68 2.88 5.31
N LEU A 129 -3.87 3.07 6.38
CA LEU A 129 -3.35 4.38 6.76
C LEU A 129 -2.49 4.98 5.65
N ALA A 130 -1.50 4.24 5.14
CA ALA A 130 -0.64 4.70 4.05
C ALA A 130 -1.46 5.13 2.82
N LYS A 131 -2.38 4.29 2.35
CA LYS A 131 -3.27 4.57 1.22
C LYS A 131 -4.14 5.82 1.42
N ASN A 132 -4.52 6.13 2.66
CA ASN A 132 -5.37 7.27 2.95
C ASN A 132 -4.58 8.58 3.09
N LEU A 133 -3.30 8.48 3.43
CA LEU A 133 -2.41 9.64 3.60
C LEU A 133 -1.83 10.12 2.27
N TYR A 134 -1.45 9.18 1.40
CA TYR A 134 -0.74 9.36 0.13
C TYR A 134 -1.51 8.78 -1.05
#